data_cade264343392b7ecf1b5638db264ffc
#
_entry.id   cade264343392b7ecf1b5638db264ffc
#
_cell.length_a   1.000
_cell.length_b   1.000
_cell.length_c   1.000
_cell.angle_alpha   90.00
_cell.angle_beta   90.00
_cell.angle_gamma   90.00
#
_symmetry.space_group_name_H-M   'P 1'
#
loop_
_entity.id
_entity.type
_entity.pdbx_description
1 polymer ?
#
loop_
_entity_poly.entity_id
_entity_poly.type
_entity_poly.pdbx_seq_one_letter_code
_entity_poly.pdbx_strand_id
1 'polypeptide(L)'
;SEYKQIREKTDFLSLCKTPDLAAEVTIQPVDILGVDAAILFSDILIPVEALGVNIAFDPSPVILDPIRNIQQVNNLGDIAPEKDISFVYKTIDILVSKLKVPLIGFAGAPFTLACYMVEGGGSKNFLEIKKFMYGDEKGYSMLMDKLTDCVLKYLQAQIDHGCSVVQLFDTWGGILAPKDYSHYVFPYVKYIMDNLKGAFTVYFVRGISNYLEVIKKLTCSAIGVDWGIDISEANKRLDSRFVLQGNLDPAILLADVDIIKYHASGILED
;
A
#
# COMPACT_ATOMS: atom_id res chain seq x y z
N SER A 1 -6.79 -22.76 -8.30
CA SER A 1 -6.60 -22.47 -6.87
C SER A 1 -7.95 -22.11 -6.25
N GLU A 2 -8.05 -22.21 -4.96
CA GLU A 2 -9.22 -21.93 -4.13
C GLU A 2 -9.68 -20.48 -4.34
N TYR A 3 -8.76 -19.54 -4.42
CA TYR A 3 -9.03 -18.14 -4.76
C TYR A 3 -9.76 -18.01 -6.12
N LYS A 4 -9.31 -18.75 -7.16
CA LYS A 4 -9.98 -18.70 -8.47
C LYS A 4 -11.42 -19.19 -8.41
N GLN A 5 -11.71 -20.22 -7.60
CA GLN A 5 -13.09 -20.74 -7.42
C GLN A 5 -14.03 -19.70 -6.80
N ILE A 6 -13.52 -18.83 -5.90
CA ILE A 6 -14.27 -17.71 -5.34
C ILE A 6 -14.47 -16.63 -6.41
N ARG A 7 -13.41 -16.29 -7.15
CA ARG A 7 -13.43 -15.27 -8.20
C ARG A 7 -14.36 -15.62 -9.38
N GLU A 8 -14.59 -16.87 -9.64
CA GLU A 8 -15.56 -17.33 -10.67
C GLU A 8 -17.02 -17.05 -10.28
N LYS A 9 -17.29 -16.86 -8.98
CA LYS A 9 -18.64 -16.63 -8.44
C LYS A 9 -18.95 -15.18 -8.10
N THR A 10 -17.94 -14.32 -8.04
CA THR A 10 -18.10 -12.91 -7.64
C THR A 10 -17.09 -12.01 -8.32
N ASP A 11 -17.45 -10.77 -8.58
CA ASP A 11 -16.51 -9.75 -9.03
C ASP A 11 -15.56 -9.31 -7.91
N PHE A 12 -14.49 -8.59 -8.28
CA PHE A 12 -13.42 -8.20 -7.35
C PHE A 12 -13.91 -7.25 -6.24
N LEU A 13 -14.70 -6.24 -6.60
CA LEU A 13 -15.23 -5.28 -5.63
C LEU A 13 -16.21 -5.92 -4.66
N SER A 14 -17.10 -6.74 -5.17
CA SER A 14 -18.05 -7.51 -4.34
C SER A 14 -17.31 -8.42 -3.37
N LEU A 15 -16.20 -9.04 -3.80
CA LEU A 15 -15.35 -9.85 -2.94
C LEU A 15 -14.72 -9.01 -1.82
N CYS A 16 -14.13 -7.84 -2.15
CA CYS A 16 -13.56 -6.92 -1.14
C CYS A 16 -14.61 -6.39 -0.16
N LYS A 17 -15.85 -6.19 -0.63
CA LYS A 17 -16.95 -5.62 0.17
C LYS A 17 -17.77 -6.65 0.94
N THR A 18 -17.48 -7.94 0.79
CA THR A 18 -18.17 -9.03 1.51
C THR A 18 -17.24 -9.60 2.60
N PRO A 19 -17.45 -9.24 3.87
CA PRO A 19 -16.52 -9.57 4.96
C PRO A 19 -16.15 -11.04 5.08
N ASP A 20 -17.14 -11.95 4.98
CA ASP A 20 -16.90 -13.39 5.07
C ASP A 20 -16.04 -13.92 3.93
N LEU A 21 -16.27 -13.46 2.70
CA LEU A 21 -15.49 -13.88 1.53
C LEU A 21 -14.06 -13.31 1.58
N ALA A 22 -13.92 -12.04 1.95
CA ALA A 22 -12.60 -11.42 2.10
C ALA A 22 -11.78 -12.10 3.21
N ALA A 23 -12.44 -12.48 4.32
CA ALA A 23 -11.81 -13.23 5.40
C ALA A 23 -11.40 -14.65 4.94
N GLU A 24 -12.25 -15.36 4.20
CA GLU A 24 -11.92 -16.67 3.63
C GLU A 24 -10.67 -16.59 2.75
N VAL A 25 -10.61 -15.64 1.82
CA VAL A 25 -9.44 -15.45 0.93
C VAL A 25 -8.17 -15.09 1.72
N THR A 26 -8.30 -14.28 2.76
CA THR A 26 -7.18 -13.91 3.63
C THR A 26 -6.59 -15.11 4.37
N ILE A 27 -7.42 -16.06 4.80
CA ILE A 27 -7.01 -17.25 5.56
C ILE A 27 -6.34 -18.30 4.64
N GLN A 28 -6.73 -18.40 3.39
CA GLN A 28 -6.22 -19.43 2.46
C GLN A 28 -4.69 -19.57 2.42
N PRO A 29 -3.88 -18.51 2.32
CA PRO A 29 -2.42 -18.64 2.34
C PRO A 29 -1.88 -19.22 3.65
N VAL A 30 -2.52 -18.89 4.79
CA VAL A 30 -2.10 -19.43 6.09
C VAL A 30 -2.34 -20.93 6.14
N ASP A 31 -3.54 -21.38 5.76
CA ASP A 31 -3.91 -22.79 5.83
C ASP A 31 -3.21 -23.65 4.79
N ILE A 32 -2.97 -23.11 3.58
CA ILE A 32 -2.43 -23.88 2.45
C ILE A 32 -0.89 -23.86 2.43
N LEU A 33 -0.28 -22.71 2.73
CA LEU A 33 1.16 -22.50 2.60
C LEU A 33 1.87 -22.47 3.96
N GLY A 34 1.15 -22.32 5.07
CA GLY A 34 1.72 -22.24 6.41
C GLY A 34 2.57 -20.98 6.62
N VAL A 35 2.14 -19.85 6.05
CA VAL A 35 2.85 -18.56 6.22
C VAL A 35 2.73 -18.04 7.65
N ASP A 36 3.71 -17.23 8.09
CA ASP A 36 3.83 -16.73 9.46
C ASP A 36 2.95 -15.50 9.77
N ALA A 37 2.33 -14.90 8.74
CA ALA A 37 1.40 -13.79 8.88
C ALA A 37 0.36 -13.81 7.75
N ALA A 38 -0.84 -13.31 8.02
CA ALA A 38 -1.88 -13.11 7.02
C ALA A 38 -1.88 -11.66 6.54
N ILE A 39 -2.12 -11.43 5.25
CA ILE A 39 -2.32 -10.09 4.69
C ILE A 39 -3.81 -9.92 4.40
N LEU A 40 -4.41 -8.87 4.94
CA LEU A 40 -5.81 -8.52 4.71
C LEU A 40 -6.12 -8.48 3.20
N PHE A 41 -7.12 -9.23 2.76
CA PHE A 41 -7.59 -9.13 1.38
C PHE A 41 -8.44 -7.87 1.21
N SER A 42 -7.91 -6.91 0.46
CA SER A 42 -8.55 -5.63 0.15
C SER A 42 -7.90 -5.01 -1.09
N ASP A 43 -8.28 -3.78 -1.44
CA ASP A 43 -7.61 -2.98 -2.47
C ASP A 43 -7.22 -1.61 -1.92
N ILE A 44 -6.09 -1.06 -2.42
CA ILE A 44 -5.58 0.25 -1.99
C ILE A 44 -6.53 1.40 -2.34
N LEU A 45 -7.45 1.23 -3.32
CA LEU A 45 -8.40 2.25 -3.75
C LEU A 45 -9.71 2.25 -2.95
N ILE A 46 -9.94 1.27 -2.08
CA ILE A 46 -11.14 1.25 -1.22
C ILE A 46 -11.35 2.57 -0.45
N PRO A 47 -10.33 3.13 0.24
CA PRO A 47 -10.52 4.42 0.92
C PRO A 47 -10.70 5.59 -0.06
N VAL A 48 -10.22 5.49 -1.30
CA VAL A 48 -10.42 6.51 -2.34
C VAL A 48 -11.87 6.56 -2.82
N GLU A 49 -12.52 5.39 -2.95
CA GLU A 49 -13.96 5.33 -3.25
C GLU A 49 -14.80 6.05 -2.19
N ALA A 50 -14.42 5.91 -0.91
CA ALA A 50 -15.08 6.59 0.20
C ALA A 50 -14.97 8.13 0.15
N LEU A 51 -13.97 8.68 -0.54
CA LEU A 51 -13.86 10.12 -0.81
C LEU A 51 -14.81 10.61 -1.92
N GLY A 52 -15.63 9.72 -2.51
CA GLY A 52 -16.58 10.05 -3.57
C GLY A 52 -16.02 9.86 -4.99
N VAL A 53 -14.91 9.16 -5.14
CA VAL A 53 -14.32 8.85 -6.45
C VAL A 53 -14.98 7.63 -7.07
N ASN A 54 -15.41 7.73 -8.33
CA ASN A 54 -16.00 6.64 -9.06
C ASN A 54 -14.92 5.70 -9.61
N ILE A 55 -14.89 4.46 -9.13
CA ILE A 55 -13.89 3.45 -9.49
C ILE A 55 -14.58 2.27 -10.17
N ALA A 56 -14.03 1.82 -11.29
CA ALA A 56 -14.39 0.58 -11.97
C ALA A 56 -13.19 -0.38 -11.97
N PHE A 57 -13.47 -1.69 -12.01
CA PHE A 57 -12.46 -2.75 -12.13
C PHE A 57 -12.78 -3.64 -13.33
N ASP A 58 -12.14 -3.38 -14.48
CA ASP A 58 -12.30 -4.19 -15.69
C ASP A 58 -11.06 -4.10 -16.61
N PRO A 59 -10.16 -5.04 -16.60
CA PRO A 59 -9.73 -5.96 -15.53
C PRO A 59 -8.89 -5.27 -14.45
N SER A 60 -8.42 -4.05 -14.71
CA SER A 60 -7.61 -3.21 -13.82
C SER A 60 -8.45 -2.06 -13.25
N PRO A 61 -8.04 -1.45 -12.13
CA PRO A 61 -8.74 -0.30 -11.60
C PRO A 61 -8.67 0.90 -12.55
N VAL A 62 -9.81 1.53 -12.77
CA VAL A 62 -9.98 2.74 -13.58
C VAL A 62 -10.77 3.76 -12.78
N ILE A 63 -10.25 4.98 -12.70
CA ILE A 63 -10.95 6.14 -12.14
C ILE A 63 -11.75 6.79 -13.30
N LEU A 64 -13.08 6.78 -13.17
CA LEU A 64 -13.96 7.25 -14.24
C LEU A 64 -13.89 8.77 -14.43
N ASP A 65 -13.69 9.51 -13.35
CA ASP A 65 -13.62 10.97 -13.34
C ASP A 65 -12.26 11.44 -12.76
N PRO A 66 -11.16 11.37 -13.54
CA PRO A 66 -9.82 11.70 -13.02
C PRO A 66 -9.69 13.15 -12.54
N ILE A 67 -8.95 13.35 -11.45
CA ILE A 67 -8.67 14.66 -10.87
C ILE A 67 -7.65 15.40 -11.73
N ARG A 68 -7.99 16.63 -12.16
CA ARG A 68 -7.13 17.44 -13.05
C ARG A 68 -6.88 18.85 -12.55
N ASN A 69 -7.61 19.30 -11.54
CA ASN A 69 -7.56 20.68 -11.03
C ASN A 69 -8.05 20.76 -9.59
N ILE A 70 -7.77 21.91 -8.96
CA ILE A 70 -8.12 22.20 -7.57
C ILE A 70 -9.64 22.15 -7.30
N GLN A 71 -10.49 22.50 -8.29
CA GLN A 71 -11.94 22.46 -8.11
C GLN A 71 -12.43 21.03 -7.90
N GLN A 72 -11.87 20.07 -8.64
CA GLN A 72 -12.18 18.65 -8.47
C GLN A 72 -11.66 18.11 -7.13
N VAL A 73 -10.49 18.58 -6.67
CA VAL A 73 -9.99 18.25 -5.32
C VAL A 73 -10.94 18.75 -4.23
N ASN A 74 -11.49 19.97 -4.37
CA ASN A 74 -12.46 20.52 -3.41
C ASN A 74 -13.77 19.72 -3.31
N ASN A 75 -14.13 19.00 -4.37
CA ASN A 75 -15.33 18.16 -4.40
C ASN A 75 -15.14 16.80 -3.71
N LEU A 76 -13.91 16.42 -3.38
CA LEU A 76 -13.65 15.21 -2.61
C LEU A 76 -14.21 15.35 -1.20
N GLY A 77 -14.89 14.30 -0.75
CA GLY A 77 -15.38 14.19 0.63
C GLY A 77 -14.25 13.96 1.64
N ASP A 78 -14.65 13.82 2.88
CA ASP A 78 -13.80 13.34 3.98
C ASP A 78 -14.22 11.92 4.34
N ILE A 79 -13.28 11.09 4.74
CA ILE A 79 -13.57 9.72 5.14
C ILE A 79 -14.00 9.63 6.62
N ALA A 80 -15.07 8.88 6.86
CA ALA A 80 -15.45 8.36 8.17
C ALA A 80 -15.32 6.82 8.13
N PRO A 81 -14.14 6.25 8.45
CA PRO A 81 -13.82 4.85 8.14
C PRO A 81 -14.86 3.85 8.62
N GLU A 82 -15.28 3.95 9.89
CA GLU A 82 -16.24 3.06 10.52
C GLU A 82 -17.63 3.05 9.83
N LYS A 83 -17.98 4.14 9.15
CA LYS A 83 -19.25 4.29 8.45
C LYS A 83 -19.12 3.92 6.98
N ASP A 84 -18.14 4.51 6.31
CA ASP A 84 -18.07 4.52 4.84
C ASP A 84 -17.52 3.20 4.29
N ILE A 85 -16.62 2.56 5.04
CA ILE A 85 -15.94 1.31 4.65
C ILE A 85 -15.94 0.26 5.78
N SER A 86 -17.03 0.21 6.54
CA SER A 86 -17.22 -0.71 7.69
C SER A 86 -16.98 -2.19 7.36
N PHE A 87 -17.16 -2.59 6.10
CA PHE A 87 -16.92 -3.95 5.66
C PHE A 87 -15.46 -4.40 5.80
N VAL A 88 -14.49 -3.47 5.67
CA VAL A 88 -13.06 -3.77 5.89
C VAL A 88 -12.84 -4.15 7.36
N TYR A 89 -13.39 -3.38 8.28
CA TYR A 89 -13.19 -3.60 9.72
C TYR A 89 -13.93 -4.84 10.22
N LYS A 90 -15.12 -5.11 9.68
CA LYS A 90 -15.82 -6.40 9.92
C LYS A 90 -14.99 -7.60 9.44
N THR A 91 -14.29 -7.46 8.32
CA THR A 91 -13.36 -8.49 7.84
C THR A 91 -12.22 -8.69 8.83
N ILE A 92 -11.63 -7.60 9.34
CA ILE A 92 -10.56 -7.66 10.35
C ILE A 92 -11.07 -8.32 11.64
N ASP A 93 -12.25 -7.97 12.13
CA ASP A 93 -12.84 -8.57 13.34
C ASP A 93 -13.01 -10.09 13.18
N ILE A 94 -13.49 -10.56 12.03
CA ILE A 94 -13.59 -11.99 11.71
C ILE A 94 -12.20 -12.63 11.71
N LEU A 95 -11.21 -12.01 11.08
CA LEU A 95 -9.86 -12.54 10.96
C LEU A 95 -9.16 -12.63 12.31
N VAL A 96 -9.23 -11.59 13.12
CA VAL A 96 -8.63 -11.56 14.48
C VAL A 96 -9.20 -12.65 15.36
N SER A 97 -10.49 -12.99 15.20
CA SER A 97 -11.12 -14.09 15.95
C SER A 97 -10.69 -15.49 15.50
N LYS A 98 -10.21 -15.66 14.28
CA LYS A 98 -9.91 -16.97 13.65
C LYS A 98 -8.42 -17.25 13.49
N LEU A 99 -7.62 -16.23 13.19
CA LEU A 99 -6.19 -16.38 12.90
C LEU A 99 -5.39 -16.67 14.17
N LYS A 100 -4.39 -17.54 14.03
CA LYS A 100 -3.34 -17.80 15.04
C LYS A 100 -2.02 -17.09 14.72
N VAL A 101 -1.96 -16.43 13.57
CA VAL A 101 -0.81 -15.65 13.10
C VAL A 101 -1.18 -14.17 13.06
N PRO A 102 -0.20 -13.25 13.11
CA PRO A 102 -0.46 -11.82 13.01
C PRO A 102 -1.20 -11.45 11.72
N LEU A 103 -2.07 -10.46 11.80
CA LEU A 103 -2.73 -9.87 10.63
C LEU A 103 -2.03 -8.57 10.23
N ILE A 104 -1.68 -8.48 8.96
CA ILE A 104 -1.09 -7.31 8.33
C ILE A 104 -2.18 -6.57 7.56
N GLY A 105 -2.49 -5.34 8.01
CA GLY A 105 -3.29 -4.39 7.27
C GLY A 105 -2.43 -3.56 6.32
N PHE A 106 -3.06 -2.81 5.42
CA PHE A 106 -2.29 -1.97 4.48
C PHE A 106 -3.11 -0.83 3.89
N ALA A 107 -2.41 0.13 3.29
CA ALA A 107 -2.96 1.16 2.44
C ALA A 107 -1.99 1.53 1.32
N GLY A 108 -2.50 2.13 0.25
CA GLY A 108 -1.68 2.88 -0.69
C GLY A 108 -1.20 4.19 -0.07
N ALA A 109 0.05 4.57 -0.31
CA ALA A 109 0.56 5.86 0.11
C ALA A 109 -0.12 7.01 -0.66
N PRO A 110 -0.20 8.22 -0.08
CA PRO A 110 -0.89 9.34 -0.70
C PRO A 110 -0.48 9.60 -2.15
N PHE A 111 0.82 9.56 -2.46
CA PHE A 111 1.29 9.79 -3.83
C PHE A 111 0.87 8.67 -4.79
N THR A 112 0.94 7.41 -4.36
CA THR A 112 0.47 6.28 -5.15
C THR A 112 -1.03 6.40 -5.45
N LEU A 113 -1.85 6.78 -4.48
CA LEU A 113 -3.28 7.01 -4.67
C LEU A 113 -3.53 8.23 -5.58
N ALA A 114 -2.79 9.32 -5.39
CA ALA A 114 -2.86 10.50 -6.26
C ALA A 114 -2.52 10.15 -7.73
N CYS A 115 -1.52 9.27 -7.95
CA CYS A 115 -1.23 8.79 -9.30
C CYS A 115 -2.44 8.12 -9.95
N TYR A 116 -3.13 7.20 -9.26
CA TYR A 116 -4.34 6.57 -9.79
C TYR A 116 -5.44 7.59 -10.05
N MET A 117 -5.68 8.48 -9.10
CA MET A 117 -6.74 9.50 -9.19
C MET A 117 -6.51 10.50 -10.31
N VAL A 118 -5.25 10.86 -10.56
CA VAL A 118 -4.90 11.85 -11.59
C VAL A 118 -4.67 11.20 -12.95
N GLU A 119 -3.99 10.06 -13.05
CA GLU A 119 -3.82 9.37 -14.34
C GLU A 119 -5.14 8.76 -14.86
N GLY A 120 -6.04 8.37 -13.97
CA GLY A 120 -7.27 7.67 -14.30
C GLY A 120 -7.13 6.15 -14.31
N GLY A 121 -5.93 5.63 -14.00
CA GLY A 121 -5.60 4.20 -14.01
C GLY A 121 -4.10 3.96 -14.06
N GLY A 122 -3.69 2.80 -14.59
CA GLY A 122 -2.28 2.51 -14.81
C GLY A 122 -1.66 3.43 -15.88
N SER A 123 -0.48 3.96 -15.63
CA SER A 123 0.26 4.84 -16.55
C SER A 123 1.70 4.36 -16.70
N LYS A 124 2.28 4.52 -17.90
CA LYS A 124 3.69 4.23 -18.16
C LYS A 124 4.60 5.42 -17.80
N ASN A 125 4.14 6.63 -18.06
CA ASN A 125 4.96 7.84 -18.00
C ASN A 125 4.56 8.81 -16.88
N PHE A 126 3.37 8.64 -16.29
CA PHE A 126 2.85 9.46 -15.20
C PHE A 126 2.90 10.97 -15.53
N LEU A 127 2.46 11.34 -16.75
CA LEU A 127 2.57 12.71 -17.24
C LEU A 127 1.56 13.63 -16.56
N GLU A 128 0.34 13.16 -16.35
CA GLU A 128 -0.72 14.00 -15.80
C GLU A 128 -0.48 14.32 -14.31
N ILE A 129 -0.02 13.36 -13.50
CA ILE A 129 0.32 13.64 -12.10
C ILE A 129 1.52 14.60 -12.01
N LYS A 130 2.55 14.44 -12.85
CA LYS A 130 3.68 15.35 -12.87
C LYS A 130 3.29 16.75 -13.34
N LYS A 131 2.44 16.84 -14.38
CA LYS A 131 1.88 18.11 -14.82
C LYS A 131 1.08 18.81 -13.75
N PHE A 132 0.24 18.07 -13.01
CA PHE A 132 -0.53 18.60 -11.88
C PHE A 132 0.39 19.07 -10.76
N MET A 133 1.35 18.23 -10.34
CA MET A 133 2.31 18.49 -9.28
C MET A 133 3.15 19.77 -9.54
N TYR A 134 3.65 19.95 -10.79
CA TYR A 134 4.49 21.10 -11.13
C TYR A 134 3.68 22.33 -11.57
N GLY A 135 2.47 22.15 -12.12
CA GLY A 135 1.67 23.22 -12.71
C GLY A 135 0.63 23.83 -11.79
N ASP A 136 0.13 23.06 -10.81
CA ASP A 136 -0.84 23.53 -9.80
C ASP A 136 -0.44 23.00 -8.41
N GLU A 137 0.67 23.53 -7.88
CA GLU A 137 1.23 23.11 -6.59
C GLU A 137 0.22 23.20 -5.45
N LYS A 138 -0.66 24.21 -5.48
CA LYS A 138 -1.72 24.38 -4.47
C LYS A 138 -2.77 23.26 -4.56
N GLY A 139 -3.23 22.94 -5.76
CA GLY A 139 -4.18 21.87 -5.98
C GLY A 139 -3.58 20.50 -5.64
N TYR A 140 -2.31 20.28 -6.01
CA TYR A 140 -1.59 19.08 -5.65
C TYR A 140 -1.42 18.91 -4.14
N SER A 141 -0.95 19.95 -3.44
CA SER A 141 -0.79 19.91 -1.98
C SER A 141 -2.13 19.62 -1.27
N MET A 142 -3.20 20.25 -1.71
CA MET A 142 -4.54 19.98 -1.16
C MET A 142 -5.00 18.53 -1.39
N LEU A 143 -4.71 17.94 -2.55
CA LEU A 143 -4.99 16.52 -2.82
C LEU A 143 -4.17 15.63 -1.89
N MET A 144 -2.88 15.91 -1.74
CA MET A 144 -1.99 15.15 -0.87
C MET A 144 -2.39 15.24 0.60
N ASP A 145 -2.82 16.42 1.09
CA ASP A 145 -3.31 16.61 2.45
C ASP A 145 -4.58 15.77 2.72
N LYS A 146 -5.55 15.80 1.79
CA LYS A 146 -6.77 14.98 1.88
C LYS A 146 -6.46 13.48 1.90
N LEU A 147 -5.58 13.03 1.02
CA LEU A 147 -5.17 11.62 0.96
C LEU A 147 -4.38 11.20 2.20
N THR A 148 -3.56 12.09 2.75
CA THR A 148 -2.80 11.84 3.97
C THR A 148 -3.73 11.63 5.17
N ASP A 149 -4.73 12.50 5.35
CA ASP A 149 -5.75 12.35 6.38
C ASP A 149 -6.58 11.07 6.20
N CYS A 150 -7.00 10.80 4.96
CA CYS A 150 -7.73 9.60 4.60
C CYS A 150 -6.94 8.32 4.95
N VAL A 151 -5.68 8.23 4.50
CA VAL A 151 -4.83 7.06 4.72
C VAL A 151 -4.50 6.87 6.19
N LEU A 152 -4.21 7.95 6.91
CA LEU A 152 -3.93 7.90 8.35
C LEU A 152 -5.14 7.35 9.12
N LYS A 153 -6.34 7.87 8.89
CA LYS A 153 -7.57 7.39 9.51
C LYS A 153 -7.86 5.94 9.16
N TYR A 154 -7.66 5.57 7.88
CA TYR A 154 -7.89 4.23 7.40
C TYR A 154 -6.97 3.20 8.04
N LEU A 155 -5.67 3.49 8.14
CA LEU A 155 -4.70 2.60 8.77
C LEU A 155 -4.89 2.55 10.29
N GLN A 156 -5.18 3.69 10.95
CA GLN A 156 -5.42 3.69 12.39
C GLN A 156 -6.64 2.85 12.75
N ALA A 157 -7.73 2.93 11.98
CA ALA A 157 -8.90 2.09 12.22
C ALA A 157 -8.60 0.59 11.99
N GLN A 158 -7.74 0.21 11.03
CA GLN A 158 -7.28 -1.18 10.90
C GLN A 158 -6.52 -1.66 12.16
N ILE A 159 -5.68 -0.79 12.73
CA ILE A 159 -4.95 -1.08 13.97
C ILE A 159 -5.94 -1.23 15.14
N ASP A 160 -6.88 -0.31 15.28
CA ASP A 160 -7.86 -0.31 16.36
C ASP A 160 -8.76 -1.55 16.33
N HIS A 161 -9.00 -2.12 15.14
CA HIS A 161 -9.69 -3.40 14.94
C HIS A 161 -8.77 -4.64 15.08
N GLY A 162 -7.47 -4.48 15.29
CA GLY A 162 -6.57 -5.59 15.69
C GLY A 162 -5.53 -6.00 14.66
N CYS A 163 -5.28 -5.23 13.61
CA CYS A 163 -4.09 -5.46 12.79
C CYS A 163 -2.82 -5.21 13.61
N SER A 164 -1.97 -6.23 13.73
CA SER A 164 -0.71 -6.17 14.49
C SER A 164 0.38 -5.41 13.74
N VAL A 165 0.28 -5.38 12.42
CA VAL A 165 1.20 -4.71 11.50
C VAL A 165 0.37 -3.95 10.47
N VAL A 166 0.82 -2.77 10.07
CA VAL A 166 0.26 -2.07 8.90
C VAL A 166 1.37 -1.65 7.95
N GLN A 167 1.11 -1.83 6.65
CA GLN A 167 2.06 -1.48 5.60
C GLN A 167 1.53 -0.38 4.70
N LEU A 168 2.35 0.64 4.48
CA LEU A 168 2.09 1.73 3.54
C LEU A 168 2.85 1.48 2.24
N PHE A 169 2.11 1.23 1.15
CA PHE A 169 2.66 0.94 -0.17
C PHE A 169 2.78 2.18 -1.02
N ASP A 170 4.01 2.62 -1.32
CA ASP A 170 4.29 3.74 -2.23
C ASP A 170 4.90 3.26 -3.55
N THR A 171 4.18 2.39 -4.25
CA THR A 171 4.63 1.76 -5.50
C THR A 171 5.07 2.79 -6.54
N TRP A 172 4.38 3.92 -6.63
CA TRP A 172 4.64 4.95 -7.63
C TRP A 172 5.57 6.07 -7.14
N GLY A 173 5.94 6.13 -5.86
CA GLY A 173 6.96 7.06 -5.35
C GLY A 173 8.28 6.98 -6.13
N GLY A 174 8.62 5.77 -6.59
CA GLY A 174 9.84 5.48 -7.34
C GLY A 174 9.96 6.10 -8.73
N ILE A 175 8.90 6.74 -9.27
CA ILE A 175 8.95 7.40 -10.58
C ILE A 175 9.54 8.82 -10.53
N LEU A 176 9.77 9.34 -9.33
CA LEU A 176 10.24 10.71 -9.12
C LEU A 176 11.77 10.77 -8.98
N ALA A 177 12.33 11.94 -9.32
CA ALA A 177 13.71 12.22 -8.95
C ALA A 177 13.82 12.33 -7.40
N PRO A 178 14.99 12.02 -6.78
CA PRO A 178 15.15 12.06 -5.33
C PRO A 178 14.77 13.38 -4.66
N LYS A 179 15.03 14.50 -5.33
CA LYS A 179 14.66 15.85 -4.83
C LYS A 179 13.14 16.03 -4.83
N ASP A 180 12.47 15.60 -5.90
CA ASP A 180 11.03 15.72 -6.02
C ASP A 180 10.32 14.80 -5.02
N TYR A 181 10.79 13.57 -4.86
CA TYR A 181 10.31 12.67 -3.82
C TYR A 181 10.43 13.32 -2.43
N SER A 182 11.59 13.91 -2.11
CA SER A 182 11.83 14.56 -0.82
C SER A 182 10.91 15.76 -0.58
N HIS A 183 10.51 16.47 -1.62
CA HIS A 183 9.69 17.68 -1.54
C HIS A 183 8.19 17.36 -1.59
N TYR A 184 7.78 16.56 -2.58
CA TYR A 184 6.37 16.35 -2.92
C TYR A 184 5.74 15.11 -2.29
N VAL A 185 6.52 14.17 -1.74
CA VAL A 185 6.01 12.88 -1.24
C VAL A 185 6.39 12.64 0.21
N PHE A 186 7.68 12.72 0.53
CA PHE A 186 8.21 12.35 1.83
C PHE A 186 7.53 13.04 3.04
N PRO A 187 7.18 14.34 3.02
CA PRO A 187 6.51 14.98 4.15
C PRO A 187 5.18 14.32 4.55
N TYR A 188 4.40 13.86 3.58
CA TYR A 188 3.12 13.20 3.76
C TYR A 188 3.28 11.79 4.32
N VAL A 189 4.23 11.03 3.77
CA VAL A 189 4.60 9.71 4.29
C VAL A 189 5.08 9.81 5.73
N LYS A 190 5.98 10.77 5.99
CA LYS A 190 6.50 11.00 7.34
C LYS A 190 5.40 11.35 8.33
N TYR A 191 4.46 12.22 7.94
CA TYR A 191 3.33 12.58 8.79
C TYR A 191 2.50 11.35 9.17
N ILE A 192 2.18 10.46 8.23
CA ILE A 192 1.44 9.22 8.51
C ILE A 192 2.23 8.35 9.49
N MET A 193 3.52 8.09 9.22
CA MET A 193 4.34 7.22 10.06
C MET A 193 4.52 7.76 11.48
N ASP A 194 4.65 9.07 11.65
CA ASP A 194 4.80 9.72 12.96
C ASP A 194 3.50 9.66 13.79
N ASN A 195 2.34 9.56 13.15
CA ASN A 195 1.03 9.64 13.81
C ASN A 195 0.32 8.30 14.01
N LEU A 196 0.71 7.23 13.33
CA LEU A 196 0.18 5.89 13.58
C LEU A 196 0.61 5.37 14.96
N LYS A 197 -0.33 4.73 15.68
CA LYS A 197 -0.11 4.24 17.06
C LYS A 197 -0.64 2.81 17.20
N GLY A 198 0.05 2.01 17.99
CA GLY A 198 -0.46 0.71 18.47
C GLY A 198 -0.12 -0.51 17.61
N ALA A 199 0.64 -0.35 16.52
CA ALA A 199 1.07 -1.48 15.68
C ALA A 199 2.49 -1.28 15.15
N PHE A 200 3.08 -2.36 14.62
CA PHE A 200 4.29 -2.27 13.81
C PHE A 200 3.95 -1.64 12.46
N THR A 201 4.78 -0.69 12.02
CA THR A 201 4.56 0.01 10.76
C THR A 201 5.65 -0.32 9.76
N VAL A 202 5.25 -0.64 8.53
CA VAL A 202 6.15 -0.94 7.41
C VAL A 202 5.95 0.09 6.31
N TYR A 203 7.04 0.66 5.81
CA TYR A 203 6.99 1.52 4.62
C TYR A 203 7.69 0.84 3.45
N PHE A 204 7.05 0.84 2.30
CA PHE A 204 7.59 0.33 1.05
C PHE A 204 7.50 1.37 -0.05
N VAL A 205 8.61 1.61 -0.76
CA VAL A 205 8.64 2.39 -2.01
C VAL A 205 9.44 1.62 -3.05
N ARG A 206 8.90 1.49 -4.25
CA ARG A 206 9.62 0.86 -5.36
C ARG A 206 10.77 1.76 -5.83
N GLY A 207 11.93 1.18 -6.14
CA GLY A 207 13.13 1.93 -6.49
C GLY A 207 13.79 2.60 -5.28
N ILE A 208 13.66 1.97 -4.10
CA ILE A 208 14.08 2.51 -2.80
C ILE A 208 15.55 2.96 -2.76
N SER A 209 16.43 2.33 -3.54
CA SER A 209 17.87 2.64 -3.59
C SER A 209 18.18 4.12 -3.81
N ASN A 210 17.28 4.84 -4.49
CA ASN A 210 17.41 6.27 -4.76
C ASN A 210 17.01 7.16 -3.57
N TYR A 211 16.29 6.62 -2.57
CA TYR A 211 15.63 7.41 -1.53
C TYR A 211 16.11 7.08 -0.11
N LEU A 212 17.02 6.13 0.08
CA LEU A 212 17.46 5.66 1.39
C LEU A 212 17.90 6.80 2.31
N GLU A 213 18.58 7.82 1.79
CA GLU A 213 19.05 8.98 2.56
C GLU A 213 17.91 9.85 3.13
N VAL A 214 16.74 9.84 2.50
CA VAL A 214 15.58 10.55 3.05
C VAL A 214 14.72 9.61 3.88
N ILE A 215 14.56 8.35 3.46
CA ILE A 215 13.75 7.33 4.13
C ILE A 215 14.29 7.01 5.53
N LYS A 216 15.62 7.03 5.73
CA LYS A 216 16.19 6.81 7.07
C LYS A 216 15.75 7.82 8.13
N LYS A 217 15.04 8.89 7.75
CA LYS A 217 14.45 9.88 8.67
C LYS A 217 13.05 9.51 9.13
N LEU A 218 12.48 8.40 8.62
CA LEU A 218 11.19 7.89 9.08
C LEU A 218 11.29 7.29 10.49
N THR A 219 10.13 7.18 11.13
CA THR A 219 9.96 6.59 12.46
C THR A 219 9.27 5.23 12.42
N CYS A 220 9.06 4.63 11.22
CA CYS A 220 8.46 3.32 11.08
C CYS A 220 9.33 2.19 11.66
N SER A 221 8.72 1.04 11.90
CA SER A 221 9.39 -0.14 12.47
C SER A 221 10.23 -0.90 11.46
N ALA A 222 9.77 -0.97 10.21
CA ALA A 222 10.42 -1.72 9.15
C ALA A 222 10.37 -0.97 7.81
N ILE A 223 11.30 -1.32 6.94
CA ILE A 223 11.37 -0.85 5.54
C ILE A 223 11.28 -2.04 4.61
N GLY A 224 10.29 -2.01 3.72
CA GLY A 224 10.22 -2.92 2.58
C GLY A 224 11.22 -2.51 1.51
N VAL A 225 12.07 -3.42 1.11
CA VAL A 225 13.13 -3.22 0.10
C VAL A 225 12.75 -4.00 -1.15
N ASP A 226 12.87 -3.37 -2.32
CA ASP A 226 12.72 -4.08 -3.60
C ASP A 226 14.05 -4.69 -4.06
N TRP A 227 13.99 -5.46 -5.12
CA TRP A 227 15.15 -6.19 -5.67
C TRP A 227 16.20 -5.31 -6.37
N GLY A 228 16.01 -3.99 -6.37
CA GLY A 228 16.92 -3.04 -7.04
C GLY A 228 18.19 -2.69 -6.25
N ILE A 229 18.40 -3.33 -5.10
CA ILE A 229 19.56 -3.15 -4.23
C ILE A 229 19.75 -4.41 -3.37
N ASP A 230 20.99 -4.76 -3.05
CA ASP A 230 21.27 -5.83 -2.09
C ASP A 230 20.74 -5.44 -0.69
N ILE A 231 20.16 -6.40 0.03
CA ILE A 231 19.52 -6.10 1.32
C ILE A 231 20.54 -5.66 2.36
N SER A 232 21.74 -6.23 2.34
CA SER A 232 22.88 -5.84 3.18
C SER A 232 23.34 -4.40 2.90
N GLU A 233 23.40 -3.99 1.62
CA GLU A 233 23.74 -2.59 1.27
C GLU A 233 22.63 -1.62 1.68
N ALA A 234 21.34 -2.02 1.53
CA ALA A 234 20.22 -1.22 2.03
C ALA A 234 20.30 -1.04 3.54
N ASN A 235 20.58 -2.12 4.29
CA ASN A 235 20.75 -2.09 5.74
C ASN A 235 21.85 -1.12 6.18
N LYS A 236 23.01 -1.21 5.53
CA LYS A 236 24.15 -0.32 5.80
C LYS A 236 23.79 1.16 5.56
N ARG A 237 23.14 1.48 4.44
CA ARG A 237 22.74 2.85 4.10
C ARG A 237 21.63 3.40 5.00
N LEU A 238 20.82 2.52 5.58
CA LEU A 238 19.79 2.85 6.59
C LEU A 238 20.35 2.90 8.02
N ASP A 239 21.68 2.84 8.20
CA ASP A 239 22.38 2.87 9.49
C ASP A 239 21.91 1.71 10.42
N SER A 240 21.47 0.58 9.86
CA SER A 240 20.93 -0.61 10.58
C SER A 240 19.81 -0.27 11.59
N ARG A 241 19.01 0.75 11.30
CA ARG A 241 17.97 1.26 12.21
C ARG A 241 16.62 0.58 12.10
N PHE A 242 16.39 -0.16 11.03
CA PHE A 242 15.09 -0.72 10.69
C PHE A 242 15.16 -2.23 10.52
N VAL A 243 14.06 -2.91 10.80
CA VAL A 243 13.88 -4.25 10.27
C VAL A 243 13.69 -4.14 8.76
N LEU A 244 14.34 -5.00 7.98
CA LEU A 244 14.18 -5.02 6.53
C LEU A 244 13.26 -6.16 6.11
N GLN A 245 12.40 -5.90 5.13
CA GLN A 245 11.48 -6.85 4.51
C GLN A 245 11.73 -6.91 3.01
N GLY A 246 11.92 -8.08 2.46
CA GLY A 246 12.14 -8.30 1.03
C GLY A 246 13.32 -9.25 0.87
N ASN A 247 14.00 -9.30 -0.28
CA ASN A 247 13.79 -8.47 -1.47
C ASN A 247 13.95 -9.34 -2.74
N LEU A 248 13.41 -10.57 -2.68
CA LEU A 248 13.45 -11.45 -3.83
C LEU A 248 12.74 -10.81 -5.03
N ASP A 249 13.38 -10.85 -6.22
CA ASP A 249 12.71 -10.47 -7.46
C ASP A 249 11.55 -11.45 -7.73
N PRO A 250 10.31 -10.95 -7.84
CA PRO A 250 9.15 -11.82 -8.11
C PRO A 250 9.28 -12.67 -9.36
N ALA A 251 10.06 -12.25 -10.36
CA ALA A 251 10.30 -13.01 -11.57
C ALA A 251 11.08 -14.32 -11.31
N ILE A 252 11.86 -14.40 -10.24
CA ILE A 252 12.60 -15.61 -9.85
C ILE A 252 11.63 -16.75 -9.50
N LEU A 253 10.42 -16.44 -9.01
CA LEU A 253 9.40 -17.45 -8.72
C LEU A 253 8.89 -18.19 -9.97
N LEU A 254 9.23 -17.72 -11.17
CA LEU A 254 8.93 -18.38 -12.45
C LEU A 254 10.05 -19.36 -12.88
N ALA A 255 11.17 -19.40 -12.16
CA ALA A 255 12.30 -20.28 -12.41
C ALA A 255 12.14 -21.66 -11.72
N ASP A 256 13.10 -22.54 -11.95
CA ASP A 256 13.16 -23.83 -11.26
C ASP A 256 13.38 -23.67 -9.76
N VAL A 257 12.87 -24.65 -8.98
CA VAL A 257 12.90 -24.60 -7.50
C VAL A 257 14.31 -24.41 -6.94
N ASP A 258 15.34 -24.98 -7.56
CA ASP A 258 16.71 -24.83 -7.09
C ASP A 258 17.24 -23.41 -7.27
N ILE A 259 16.83 -22.72 -8.34
CA ILE A 259 17.14 -21.31 -8.57
C ILE A 259 16.44 -20.44 -7.53
N ILE A 260 15.15 -20.70 -7.26
CA ILE A 260 14.39 -20.00 -6.22
C ILE A 260 15.06 -20.15 -4.86
N LYS A 261 15.43 -21.38 -4.47
CA LYS A 261 16.13 -21.66 -3.20
C LYS A 261 17.46 -20.94 -3.11
N TYR A 262 18.27 -20.97 -4.18
CA TYR A 262 19.56 -20.29 -4.22
C TYR A 262 19.42 -18.78 -3.91
N HIS A 263 18.53 -18.10 -4.63
CA HIS A 263 18.31 -16.67 -4.41
C HIS A 263 17.69 -16.33 -3.04
N ALA A 264 16.73 -17.15 -2.58
CA ALA A 264 16.12 -16.94 -1.27
C ALA A 264 17.13 -17.17 -0.14
N SER A 265 17.99 -18.18 -0.23
CA SER A 265 19.04 -18.42 0.77
C SER A 265 20.04 -17.27 0.82
N GLY A 266 20.46 -16.73 -0.34
CA GLY A 266 21.35 -15.58 -0.37
C GLY A 266 20.81 -14.36 0.38
N ILE A 267 19.50 -14.08 0.24
CA ILE A 267 18.86 -12.97 0.97
C ILE A 267 18.84 -13.22 2.50
N LEU A 268 18.71 -14.48 2.92
CA LEU A 268 18.69 -14.85 4.34
C LEU A 268 20.08 -14.85 5.00
N GLU A 269 21.14 -14.98 4.19
CA GLU A 269 22.54 -14.94 4.64
C GLU A 269 23.09 -13.50 4.74
N ASP A 270 22.51 -12.55 3.99
CA ASP A 270 22.83 -11.12 3.98
C ASP A 270 22.22 -10.37 5.18
#